data_afa2910092c7efcfd10ae2b94afa7603
#
_entry.id   afa2910092c7efcfd10ae2b94afa7603
#
_cell.length_a   1.000
_cell.length_b   1.000
_cell.length_c   1.000
_cell.angle_alpha   90.00
_cell.angle_beta   90.00
_cell.angle_gamma   90.00
#
_symmetry.space_group_name_H-M   'P 1'
#
loop_
_entity.id
_entity.type
_entity.pdbx_description
1 polymer ?
#
loop_
_entity_poly.entity_id
_entity_poly.type
_entity_poly.pdbx_seq_one_letter_code
_entity_poly.pdbx_strand_id
1 'polypeptide(L)'
;MLNHKGFDLWADGYDKSVGLSDEANTYPFAGYKKVLAAIFQTVMQTPNASVLDIGFGTAVLTAKLYEQGCTIYGQDFSSRMIELASEKMPDAQLYQGDFTTGLVEPLRDRRYDYIVATYSLHHLTDAQKVVFLSALRGCLNENGKILIGD
;
A
#
# COMPACT_ATOMS: atom_id res chain seq x y z
N MET A 1 -9.09 2.92 -17.37
CA MET A 1 -7.95 3.18 -16.48
C MET A 1 -8.06 4.58 -15.89
N LEU A 2 -7.75 4.73 -14.62
CA LEU A 2 -7.77 6.03 -13.95
C LEU A 2 -6.62 6.89 -14.47
N ASN A 3 -6.92 8.05 -15.03
CA ASN A 3 -5.91 8.97 -15.51
C ASN A 3 -5.50 9.94 -14.39
N HIS A 4 -4.58 10.83 -14.68
CA HIS A 4 -4.07 11.80 -13.72
C HIS A 4 -5.21 12.64 -13.09
N LYS A 5 -6.11 13.13 -13.92
CA LYS A 5 -7.24 13.92 -13.44
C LYS A 5 -8.18 13.12 -12.54
N GLY A 6 -8.44 11.88 -12.90
CA GLY A 6 -9.26 10.99 -12.07
C GLY A 6 -8.62 10.72 -10.73
N PHE A 7 -7.30 10.56 -10.69
CA PHE A 7 -6.58 10.37 -9.44
C PHE A 7 -6.68 11.62 -8.56
N ASP A 8 -6.54 12.80 -9.15
CA ASP A 8 -6.64 14.05 -8.40
C ASP A 8 -8.00 14.18 -7.72
N LEU A 9 -9.07 13.84 -8.43
CA LEU A 9 -10.42 13.87 -7.85
C LEU A 9 -10.55 12.88 -6.70
N TRP A 10 -9.99 11.70 -6.85
CA TRP A 10 -9.99 10.71 -5.80
C TRP A 10 -9.21 11.19 -4.58
N ALA A 11 -8.03 11.77 -4.78
CA ALA A 11 -7.21 12.28 -3.70
C ALA A 11 -7.93 13.38 -2.92
N ASP A 12 -8.66 14.26 -3.61
CA ASP A 12 -9.47 15.29 -2.96
C ASP A 12 -10.59 14.67 -2.13
N GLY A 13 -11.24 13.63 -2.67
CA GLY A 13 -12.26 12.89 -1.92
C GLY A 13 -11.68 12.21 -0.69
N TYR A 14 -10.46 11.72 -0.77
CA TYR A 14 -9.76 11.12 0.36
C TYR A 14 -9.54 12.13 1.48
N ASP A 15 -9.14 13.36 1.13
CA ASP A 15 -8.96 14.42 2.10
C ASP A 15 -10.22 14.61 2.95
N LYS A 16 -11.37 14.63 2.31
CA LYS A 16 -12.65 14.79 2.98
C LYS A 16 -13.02 13.58 3.81
N SER A 17 -12.81 12.39 3.29
CA SER A 17 -13.23 11.16 3.95
C SER A 17 -12.47 10.86 5.22
N VAL A 18 -11.22 11.31 5.34
CA VAL A 18 -10.44 11.13 6.57
C VAL A 18 -10.61 12.31 7.53
N GLY A 19 -11.44 13.29 7.17
CA GLY A 19 -11.76 14.42 8.06
C GLY A 19 -10.62 15.40 8.26
N LEU A 20 -9.71 15.50 7.32
CA LEU A 20 -8.60 16.42 7.42
C LEU A 20 -9.08 17.86 7.17
N SER A 21 -8.61 18.80 7.97
CA SER A 21 -8.89 20.20 7.78
C SER A 21 -8.02 20.79 6.67
N ASP A 22 -8.38 21.98 6.20
CA ASP A 22 -7.56 22.67 5.20
C ASP A 22 -6.14 22.91 5.70
N GLU A 23 -5.97 23.16 6.98
CA GLU A 23 -4.66 23.33 7.58
C GLU A 23 -3.86 22.04 7.55
N ALA A 24 -4.52 20.90 7.77
CA ALA A 24 -3.88 19.60 7.68
C ALA A 24 -3.52 19.24 6.26
N ASN A 25 -4.21 19.82 5.28
CA ASN A 25 -3.94 19.61 3.86
C ASN A 25 -2.80 20.46 3.34
N THR A 26 -2.11 21.18 4.21
CA THR A 26 -0.97 21.96 3.80
C THR A 26 0.21 21.06 3.50
N TYR A 27 1.42 21.55 3.64
CA TYR A 27 2.64 20.97 3.08
C TYR A 27 2.78 19.44 3.23
N PRO A 28 2.64 18.83 4.42
CA PRO A 28 2.87 17.39 4.54
C PRO A 28 1.86 16.56 3.74
N PHE A 29 0.61 17.00 3.71
CA PHE A 29 -0.43 16.23 3.05
C PHE A 29 -0.34 16.32 1.52
N ALA A 30 0.08 17.45 1.00
CA ALA A 30 0.31 17.60 -0.44
C ALA A 30 1.40 16.63 -0.90
N GLY A 31 2.46 16.45 -0.12
CA GLY A 31 3.49 15.46 -0.40
C GLY A 31 2.95 14.03 -0.39
N TYR A 32 2.07 13.74 0.55
CA TYR A 32 1.43 12.42 0.65
C TYR A 32 0.63 12.09 -0.62
N LYS A 33 -0.17 13.02 -1.10
CA LYS A 33 -0.93 12.84 -2.34
C LYS A 33 -0.03 12.54 -3.53
N LYS A 34 1.08 13.27 -3.66
CA LYS A 34 2.02 13.07 -4.76
C LYS A 34 2.65 11.69 -4.70
N VAL A 35 2.99 11.22 -3.51
CA VAL A 35 3.57 9.89 -3.32
C VAL A 35 2.57 8.82 -3.74
N LEU A 36 1.32 8.92 -3.27
CA LEU A 36 0.28 7.95 -3.64
C LEU A 36 0.03 7.96 -5.15
N ALA A 37 0.01 9.13 -5.78
CA ALA A 37 -0.19 9.25 -7.22
C ALA A 37 0.94 8.57 -7.99
N ALA A 38 2.18 8.79 -7.58
CA ALA A 38 3.33 8.20 -8.24
C ALA A 38 3.31 6.67 -8.14
N ILE A 39 2.99 6.14 -6.96
CA ILE A 39 2.91 4.70 -6.74
C ILE A 39 1.78 4.11 -7.59
N PHE A 40 0.61 4.73 -7.56
CA PHE A 40 -0.54 4.28 -8.33
C PHE A 40 -0.20 4.19 -9.82
N GLN A 41 0.39 5.25 -10.37
CA GLN A 41 0.73 5.29 -11.80
C GLN A 41 1.78 4.25 -12.16
N THR A 42 2.73 4.00 -11.28
CA THR A 42 3.76 2.99 -11.51
C THR A 42 3.14 1.59 -11.58
N VAL A 43 2.27 1.27 -10.64
CA VAL A 43 1.61 -0.05 -10.60
C VAL A 43 0.71 -0.24 -11.82
N MET A 44 0.04 0.81 -12.25
CA MET A 44 -0.86 0.75 -13.41
C MET A 44 -0.14 0.44 -14.73
N GLN A 45 1.17 0.54 -14.78
CA GLN A 45 1.94 0.14 -15.95
C GLN A 45 1.91 -1.38 -16.18
N THR A 46 1.59 -2.14 -15.15
CA THR A 46 1.51 -3.60 -15.24
C THR A 46 0.04 -4.02 -15.12
N PRO A 47 -0.58 -4.51 -16.20
CA PRO A 47 -1.98 -4.97 -16.13
C PRO A 47 -2.14 -6.14 -15.16
N ASN A 48 -3.19 -6.10 -14.37
CA ASN A 48 -3.53 -7.18 -13.42
C ASN A 48 -2.37 -7.51 -12.47
N ALA A 49 -1.64 -6.50 -12.04
CA ALA A 49 -0.48 -6.68 -11.17
C ALA A 49 -0.86 -7.34 -9.85
N SER A 50 0.02 -8.18 -9.33
CA SER A 50 -0.07 -8.67 -7.95
C SER A 50 0.68 -7.70 -7.04
N VAL A 51 0.00 -7.21 -6.02
CA VAL A 51 0.52 -6.15 -5.14
C VAL A 51 0.42 -6.59 -3.69
N LEU A 52 1.53 -6.49 -2.98
CA LEU A 52 1.56 -6.67 -1.52
C LEU A 52 1.69 -5.29 -0.89
N ASP A 53 0.73 -4.93 -0.05
CA ASP A 53 0.74 -3.66 0.66
C ASP A 53 1.15 -3.87 2.12
N ILE A 54 2.23 -3.24 2.51
CA ILE A 54 2.80 -3.32 3.86
C ILE A 54 2.23 -2.17 4.69
N GLY A 55 1.35 -2.51 5.64
CA GLY A 55 0.72 -1.48 6.49
C GLY A 55 -0.27 -0.65 5.69
N PHE A 56 -1.30 -1.30 5.16
CA PHE A 56 -2.24 -0.66 4.23
C PHE A 56 -3.19 0.35 4.91
N GLY A 57 -3.26 0.37 6.25
CA GLY A 57 -4.12 1.31 6.98
C GLY A 57 -5.57 1.20 6.54
N THR A 58 -6.18 2.33 6.16
CA THR A 58 -7.55 2.34 5.66
C THR A 58 -7.66 1.85 4.22
N ALA A 59 -6.53 1.49 3.60
CA ALA A 59 -6.46 0.91 2.26
C ALA A 59 -6.96 1.83 1.15
N VAL A 60 -6.76 3.14 1.27
CA VAL A 60 -7.23 4.09 0.26
C VAL A 60 -6.56 3.85 -1.08
N LEU A 61 -5.22 3.77 -1.09
CA LEU A 61 -4.47 3.47 -2.31
C LEU A 61 -4.79 2.06 -2.82
N THR A 62 -4.75 1.09 -1.92
CA THR A 62 -4.90 -0.32 -2.26
C THR A 62 -6.28 -0.59 -2.84
N ALA A 63 -7.33 0.05 -2.30
CA ALA A 63 -8.68 -0.12 -2.82
C ALA A 63 -8.78 0.40 -4.26
N LYS A 64 -8.08 1.48 -4.59
CA LYS A 64 -8.07 1.97 -5.97
C LYS A 64 -7.35 1.01 -6.91
N LEU A 65 -6.26 0.42 -6.47
CA LEU A 65 -5.57 -0.61 -7.23
C LEU A 65 -6.46 -1.84 -7.43
N TYR A 66 -7.16 -2.24 -6.38
CA TYR A 66 -8.10 -3.35 -6.43
C TYR A 66 -9.20 -3.10 -7.47
N GLU A 67 -9.79 -1.90 -7.47
CA GLU A 67 -10.83 -1.52 -8.43
C GLU A 67 -10.33 -1.58 -9.88
N GLN A 68 -9.04 -1.38 -10.09
CA GLN A 68 -8.43 -1.42 -11.41
C GLN A 68 -8.00 -2.84 -11.84
N GLY A 69 -8.30 -3.84 -11.06
CA GLY A 69 -8.04 -5.23 -11.43
C GLY A 69 -6.78 -5.85 -10.84
N CYS A 70 -6.09 -5.14 -9.95
CA CYS A 70 -4.93 -5.72 -9.27
C CYS A 70 -5.35 -6.79 -8.29
N THR A 71 -4.51 -7.82 -8.14
CA THR A 71 -4.69 -8.83 -7.10
C THR A 71 -3.97 -8.33 -5.86
N ILE A 72 -4.71 -8.15 -4.77
CA ILE A 72 -4.22 -7.48 -3.57
C ILE A 72 -3.93 -8.46 -2.46
N TYR A 73 -2.75 -8.30 -1.86
CA TYR A 73 -2.30 -8.96 -0.64
C TYR A 73 -1.85 -7.88 0.33
N GLY A 74 -2.00 -8.12 1.62
CA GLY A 74 -1.59 -7.12 2.58
C GLY A 74 -1.39 -7.66 3.97
N GLN A 75 -0.61 -6.92 4.76
CA GLN A 75 -0.39 -7.20 6.18
C GLN A 75 -0.50 -5.88 6.94
N ASP A 76 -1.22 -5.91 8.04
CA ASP A 76 -1.32 -4.77 8.95
C ASP A 76 -1.36 -5.32 10.38
N PHE A 77 -0.87 -4.57 11.34
CA PHE A 77 -0.90 -5.04 12.72
C PHE A 77 -2.28 -4.86 13.36
N SER A 78 -3.15 -4.04 12.79
CA SER A 78 -4.45 -3.71 13.35
C SER A 78 -5.56 -4.58 12.77
N SER A 79 -6.22 -5.37 13.62
CA SER A 79 -7.36 -6.17 13.19
C SER A 79 -8.51 -5.29 12.69
N ARG A 80 -8.65 -4.10 13.26
CA ARG A 80 -9.69 -3.16 12.83
C ARG A 80 -9.45 -2.67 11.41
N MET A 81 -8.20 -2.38 11.05
CA MET A 81 -7.87 -1.97 9.69
C MET A 81 -8.13 -3.09 8.69
N ILE A 82 -7.87 -4.32 9.10
CA ILE A 82 -8.14 -5.49 8.26
C ILE A 82 -9.65 -5.62 8.00
N GLU A 83 -10.49 -5.45 9.02
CA GLU A 83 -11.95 -5.47 8.84
C GLU A 83 -12.40 -4.43 7.83
N LEU A 84 -11.94 -3.18 8.01
CA LEU A 84 -12.34 -2.08 7.13
C LEU A 84 -11.86 -2.32 5.69
N ALA A 85 -10.63 -2.78 5.53
CA ALA A 85 -10.09 -3.05 4.20
C ALA A 85 -10.78 -4.23 3.54
N SER A 86 -11.13 -5.27 4.30
CA SER A 86 -11.83 -6.44 3.76
C SER A 86 -13.21 -6.10 3.23
N GLU A 87 -13.89 -5.12 3.85
CA GLU A 87 -15.18 -4.65 3.35
C GLU A 87 -15.02 -3.96 1.99
N LYS A 88 -13.92 -3.23 1.80
CA LYS A 88 -13.64 -2.54 0.54
C LYS A 88 -13.15 -3.48 -0.55
N MET A 89 -12.45 -4.53 -0.15
CA MET A 89 -11.76 -5.45 -1.06
C MET A 89 -12.04 -6.90 -0.69
N PRO A 90 -13.25 -7.42 -0.99
CA PRO A 90 -13.64 -8.77 -0.56
C PRO A 90 -12.71 -9.89 -1.04
N ASP A 91 -12.06 -9.71 -2.19
CA ASP A 91 -11.19 -10.75 -2.76
C ASP A 91 -9.72 -10.59 -2.35
N ALA A 92 -9.37 -9.54 -1.61
CA ALA A 92 -8.00 -9.33 -1.16
C ALA A 92 -7.66 -10.30 -0.04
N GLN A 93 -6.39 -10.73 0.00
CA GLN A 93 -5.89 -11.61 1.04
C GLN A 93 -5.11 -10.77 2.06
N LEU A 94 -5.76 -10.46 3.17
CA LEU A 94 -5.25 -9.55 4.18
C LEU A 94 -5.03 -10.30 5.48
N TYR A 95 -3.88 -10.04 6.12
CA TYR A 95 -3.46 -10.76 7.31
C TYR A 95 -3.00 -9.81 8.39
N GLN A 96 -3.20 -10.20 9.64
CA GLN A 96 -2.69 -9.46 10.79
C GLN A 96 -1.28 -9.92 11.10
N GLY A 97 -0.37 -8.99 11.31
CA GLY A 97 1.00 -9.31 11.69
C GLY A 97 1.81 -8.06 11.96
N ASP A 98 2.84 -8.23 12.81
CA ASP A 98 3.77 -7.17 13.18
C ASP A 98 5.00 -7.24 12.29
N PHE A 99 5.35 -6.13 11.63
CA PHE A 99 6.48 -6.10 10.71
C PHE A 99 7.84 -6.31 11.38
N THR A 100 7.93 -6.12 12.70
CA THR A 100 9.17 -6.40 13.42
C THR A 100 9.54 -7.88 13.38
N THR A 101 8.54 -8.75 13.16
CA THR A 101 8.74 -10.20 13.01
C THR A 101 8.70 -10.65 11.55
N GLY A 102 8.56 -9.70 10.61
CA GLY A 102 8.54 -10.00 9.18
C GLY A 102 7.15 -10.28 8.64
N LEU A 103 7.09 -10.86 7.45
CA LEU A 103 5.82 -11.24 6.83
C LEU A 103 5.26 -12.50 7.46
N VAL A 104 3.92 -12.58 7.55
CA VAL A 104 3.25 -13.82 7.94
C VAL A 104 3.48 -14.88 6.86
N GLU A 105 3.40 -16.15 7.28
CA GLU A 105 3.74 -17.28 6.42
C GLU A 105 3.00 -17.30 5.07
N PRO A 106 1.66 -17.07 5.04
CA PRO A 106 0.94 -17.11 3.75
C PRO A 106 1.44 -16.09 2.73
N LEU A 107 2.04 -14.99 3.19
CA LEU A 107 2.57 -13.96 2.30
C LEU A 107 4.02 -14.23 1.88
N ARG A 108 4.78 -14.95 2.71
CA ARG A 108 6.20 -15.24 2.43
C ARG A 108 6.40 -16.19 1.27
N ASP A 109 5.45 -17.06 1.00
CA ASP A 109 5.57 -18.11 -0.01
C ASP A 109 5.11 -17.65 -1.39
N ARG A 110 4.83 -16.37 -1.56
CA ARG A 110 4.34 -15.82 -2.81
C ARG A 110 5.36 -14.91 -3.45
N ARG A 111 5.13 -14.58 -4.72
CA ARG A 111 5.90 -13.58 -5.46
C ARG A 111 4.95 -12.48 -5.90
N TYR A 112 5.43 -11.25 -5.88
CA TYR A 112 4.61 -10.07 -6.19
C TYR A 112 5.26 -9.24 -7.29
N ASP A 113 4.42 -8.60 -8.10
CA ASP A 113 4.90 -7.64 -9.10
C ASP A 113 5.34 -6.35 -8.42
N TYR A 114 4.63 -5.94 -7.38
CA TYR A 114 4.97 -4.76 -6.61
C TYR A 114 4.76 -5.02 -5.13
N ILE A 115 5.67 -4.50 -4.32
CA ILE A 115 5.50 -4.46 -2.87
C ILE A 115 5.50 -2.98 -2.50
N VAL A 116 4.43 -2.53 -1.87
CA VAL A 116 4.20 -1.12 -1.59
C VAL A 116 4.24 -0.90 -0.07
N ALA A 117 4.98 0.10 0.36
CA ALA A 117 5.03 0.51 1.76
C ALA A 117 4.92 2.03 1.82
N THR A 118 3.77 2.53 2.27
CA THR A 118 3.52 3.97 2.37
C THR A 118 3.37 4.34 3.84
N TYR A 119 4.34 5.10 4.33
CA TYR A 119 4.32 5.63 5.72
C TYR A 119 4.20 4.57 6.79
N SER A 120 4.68 3.35 6.51
CA SER A 120 4.57 2.22 7.44
C SER A 120 5.92 1.76 7.99
N LEU A 121 7.01 2.04 7.32
CA LEU A 121 8.31 1.53 7.74
C LEU A 121 8.97 2.36 8.83
N HIS A 122 8.49 3.55 9.10
CA HIS A 122 9.10 4.43 10.11
C HIS A 122 9.02 3.86 11.54
N HIS A 123 8.19 2.85 11.78
CA HIS A 123 8.13 2.17 13.07
C HIS A 123 9.31 1.22 13.30
N LEU A 124 10.04 0.88 12.25
CA LEU A 124 11.17 -0.05 12.34
C LEU A 124 12.46 0.71 12.59
N THR A 125 13.38 0.09 13.34
CA THR A 125 14.75 0.60 13.45
C THR A 125 15.46 0.44 12.11
N ASP A 126 16.60 1.10 11.93
CA ASP A 126 17.35 0.96 10.69
C ASP A 126 17.79 -0.49 10.46
N ALA A 127 18.21 -1.19 11.51
CA ALA A 127 18.58 -2.60 11.40
C ALA A 127 17.39 -3.46 11.00
N GLN A 128 16.22 -3.21 11.58
CA GLN A 128 14.99 -3.93 11.23
C GLN A 128 14.56 -3.66 9.79
N LYS A 129 14.71 -2.43 9.32
CA LYS A 129 14.41 -2.07 7.92
C LYS A 129 15.26 -2.87 6.94
N VAL A 130 16.58 -2.98 7.22
CA VAL A 130 17.48 -3.72 6.35
C VAL A 130 17.07 -5.19 6.24
N VAL A 131 16.80 -5.81 7.39
CA VAL A 131 16.38 -7.22 7.42
C VAL A 131 15.06 -7.41 6.67
N PHE A 132 14.09 -6.54 6.94
CA PHE A 132 12.78 -6.65 6.34
C PHE A 132 12.82 -6.43 4.82
N LEU A 133 13.52 -5.41 4.37
CA LEU A 133 13.64 -5.13 2.92
C LEU A 133 14.36 -6.27 2.20
N SER A 134 15.37 -6.87 2.83
CA SER A 134 16.05 -8.04 2.26
C SER A 134 15.08 -9.21 2.07
N ALA A 135 14.23 -9.45 3.07
CA ALA A 135 13.22 -10.51 2.97
C ALA A 135 12.22 -10.21 1.87
N LEU A 136 11.78 -8.95 1.74
CA LEU A 136 10.82 -8.55 0.70
C LEU A 136 11.37 -8.74 -0.70
N ARG A 137 12.66 -8.51 -0.90
CA ARG A 137 13.29 -8.71 -2.20
C ARG A 137 13.15 -10.15 -2.68
N GLY A 138 13.19 -11.11 -1.76
CA GLY A 138 12.98 -12.52 -2.06
C GLY A 138 11.56 -12.85 -2.48
N CYS A 139 10.61 -11.93 -2.29
CA CYS A 139 9.21 -12.10 -2.65
C CYS A 139 8.81 -11.36 -3.93
N LEU A 140 9.78 -10.90 -4.70
CA LEU A 140 9.49 -10.19 -5.95
C LEU A 140 9.53 -11.13 -7.14
N ASN A 141 8.59 -10.94 -8.06
CA ASN A 141 8.66 -11.54 -9.39
C ASN A 141 9.83 -10.93 -10.16
N GLU A 142 10.24 -11.60 -11.24
CA GLU A 142 11.21 -11.01 -12.16
C GLU A 142 10.68 -9.66 -12.62
N ASN A 143 11.51 -8.63 -12.55
CA ASN A 143 11.16 -7.23 -12.83
C ASN A 143 10.21 -6.61 -11.79
N GLY A 144 9.94 -7.30 -10.69
CA GLY A 144 9.16 -6.75 -9.60
C GLY A 144 9.88 -5.60 -8.90
N LYS A 145 9.12 -4.73 -8.24
CA LYS A 145 9.67 -3.53 -7.59
C LYS A 145 9.09 -3.33 -6.22
N ILE A 146 9.91 -2.77 -5.33
CA ILE A 146 9.47 -2.31 -4.02
C ILE A 146 9.32 -0.80 -4.12
N LEU A 147 8.12 -0.30 -3.81
CA LEU A 147 7.80 1.13 -3.89
C LEU A 147 7.58 1.65 -2.47
N ILE A 148 8.46 2.50 -2.02
CA ILE A 148 8.43 3.04 -0.66
C ILE A 148 8.08 4.52 -0.72
N GLY A 149 7.02 4.88 0.00
CA GLY A 149 6.59 6.26 0.15
C GLY A 149 6.64 6.66 1.62
N ASP A 150 7.73 7.26 2.00
CA ASP A 150 7.91 7.73 3.39
C ASP A 150 8.15 9.23 3.43
#